data_b00375d08005daf96de94b2f41413d02
#
_entry.id   b00375d08005daf96de94b2f41413d02
#
_cell.length_a   1.000
_cell.length_b   1.000
_cell.length_c   1.000
_cell.angle_alpha   90.00
_cell.angle_beta   90.00
_cell.angle_gamma   90.00
#
_symmetry.space_group_name_H-M   'P 1'
#
loop_
_entity.id
_entity.type
_entity.pdbx_description
1 polymer ?
#
loop_
_entity_poly.entity_id
_entity_poly.type
_entity_poly.pdbx_seq_one_letter_code
_entity_poly.pdbx_strand_id
1 'polypeptide(L)'
;MNPPTYRIAPSILSADFANLGEEVRNVLAAGADWIHFDVMDNHYVPNLTFGPMVCEALKKHAVKPDGTPAPIDVHLMVQPVDSLAQAFCRAGANLVSFHPEASGHVDRTIQLIKSEGAQAGLVFNPATPLDVLEWVIDKVDLVLIMSVNPGFGGQSFIPGALKKLQQAKAMILASGRDIRLEIDGGVKVDNIREIAAAGADTFVAGSAIFGKPDYKGVIDAMRAELAL
;
A
#
# COMPACT_ATOMS: atom_id res chain seq x y z
N MET A 1 24.10 -7.98 3.49
CA MET A 1 22.77 -7.33 3.59
C MET A 1 21.91 -8.26 4.44
N ASN A 2 21.17 -7.73 5.43
CA ASN A 2 20.18 -8.52 6.13
C ASN A 2 19.11 -8.99 5.13
N PRO A 3 18.51 -10.19 5.31
CA PRO A 3 17.42 -10.62 4.45
C PRO A 3 16.29 -9.59 4.49
N PRO A 4 15.60 -9.37 3.36
CA PRO A 4 14.50 -8.41 3.30
C PRO A 4 13.41 -8.80 4.32
N THR A 5 12.96 -7.82 5.09
CA THR A 5 11.83 -8.02 6.00
C THR A 5 10.55 -7.76 5.21
N TYR A 6 9.89 -8.83 4.77
CA TYR A 6 8.64 -8.75 4.02
C TYR A 6 7.46 -8.27 4.88
N ARG A 7 6.55 -7.51 4.27
CA ARG A 7 5.30 -7.02 4.89
C ARG A 7 4.09 -7.49 4.09
N ILE A 8 3.08 -7.95 4.79
CA ILE A 8 1.75 -8.24 4.22
C ILE A 8 0.79 -7.18 4.73
N ALA A 9 0.18 -6.44 3.81
CA ALA A 9 -0.72 -5.31 4.06
C ALA A 9 -2.11 -5.62 3.46
N PRO A 10 -3.04 -6.22 4.23
CA PRO A 10 -4.40 -6.47 3.74
C PRO A 10 -5.12 -5.17 3.41
N SER A 11 -5.64 -5.06 2.15
CA SER A 11 -6.49 -3.93 1.75
C SER A 11 -7.91 -4.12 2.24
N ILE A 12 -8.35 -3.21 3.10
CA ILE A 12 -9.72 -3.21 3.65
C ILE A 12 -10.79 -2.87 2.61
N LEU A 13 -10.41 -2.49 1.40
CA LEU A 13 -11.35 -2.36 0.28
C LEU A 13 -12.14 -3.65 0.02
N SER A 14 -11.56 -4.82 0.37
CA SER A 14 -12.18 -6.14 0.19
C SER A 14 -12.83 -6.69 1.47
N ALA A 15 -12.80 -5.93 2.58
CA ALA A 15 -13.37 -6.33 3.86
C ALA A 15 -14.89 -6.09 3.93
N ASP A 16 -15.55 -6.62 4.94
CA ASP A 16 -16.94 -6.27 5.27
C ASP A 16 -16.99 -4.85 5.87
N PHE A 17 -17.46 -3.88 5.11
CA PHE A 17 -17.56 -2.48 5.52
C PHE A 17 -18.48 -2.25 6.73
N ALA A 18 -19.46 -3.14 6.95
CA ALA A 18 -20.33 -3.05 8.13
C ALA A 18 -19.59 -3.42 9.43
N ASN A 19 -18.46 -4.14 9.32
CA ASN A 19 -17.70 -4.68 10.45
C ASN A 19 -16.21 -4.34 10.39
N LEU A 20 -15.79 -3.24 9.73
CA LEU A 20 -14.39 -2.89 9.46
C LEU A 20 -13.47 -2.96 10.69
N GLY A 21 -13.95 -2.54 11.86
CA GLY A 21 -13.15 -2.58 13.09
C GLY A 21 -12.83 -4.01 13.55
N GLU A 22 -13.73 -4.97 13.31
CA GLU A 22 -13.50 -6.40 13.57
C GLU A 22 -12.60 -7.01 12.51
N GLU A 23 -12.83 -6.71 11.26
CA GLU A 23 -12.01 -7.14 10.13
C GLU A 23 -10.52 -6.76 10.32
N VAL A 24 -10.26 -5.51 10.72
CA VAL A 24 -8.90 -5.02 11.02
C VAL A 24 -8.27 -5.83 12.15
N ARG A 25 -8.99 -6.06 13.27
CA ARG A 25 -8.47 -6.90 14.37
C ARG A 25 -8.19 -8.32 13.92
N ASN A 26 -9.08 -8.92 13.14
CA ASN A 26 -8.98 -10.31 12.70
C ASN A 26 -7.77 -10.53 11.78
N VAL A 27 -7.52 -9.65 10.80
CA VAL A 27 -6.35 -9.80 9.91
C VAL A 27 -5.04 -9.54 10.65
N LEU A 28 -5.01 -8.62 11.62
CA LEU A 28 -3.81 -8.39 12.46
C LEU A 28 -3.56 -9.58 13.38
N ALA A 29 -4.60 -10.16 13.98
CA ALA A 29 -4.49 -11.39 14.77
C ALA A 29 -4.04 -12.58 13.91
N ALA A 30 -4.38 -12.59 12.61
CA ALA A 30 -3.94 -13.59 11.65
C ALA A 30 -2.47 -13.40 11.21
N GLY A 31 -1.81 -12.30 11.61
CA GLY A 31 -0.38 -12.07 11.36
C GLY A 31 -0.07 -11.05 10.26
N ALA A 32 -1.01 -10.21 9.86
CA ALA A 32 -0.75 -9.08 8.98
C ALA A 32 0.18 -8.05 9.66
N ASP A 33 0.98 -7.34 8.86
CA ASP A 33 1.94 -6.35 9.34
C ASP A 33 1.36 -4.95 9.40
N TRP A 34 0.63 -4.55 8.35
CA TRP A 34 0.04 -3.23 8.13
C TRP A 34 -1.44 -3.37 7.79
N ILE A 35 -2.14 -2.24 7.74
CA ILE A 35 -3.50 -2.14 7.18
C ILE A 35 -3.45 -1.18 6.02
N HIS A 36 -3.87 -1.62 4.84
CA HIS A 36 -3.88 -0.82 3.63
C HIS A 36 -5.27 -0.23 3.34
N PHE A 37 -5.30 1.08 3.07
CA PHE A 37 -6.48 1.88 2.78
C PHE A 37 -6.49 2.35 1.33
N ASP A 38 -7.35 1.81 0.50
CA ASP A 38 -7.59 2.27 -0.88
C ASP A 38 -8.64 3.37 -0.89
N VAL A 39 -8.19 4.63 -0.96
CA VAL A 39 -9.05 5.82 -0.92
C VAL A 39 -9.35 6.32 -2.31
N MET A 40 -10.64 6.41 -2.65
CA MET A 40 -11.13 6.78 -3.97
C MET A 40 -12.20 7.87 -3.86
N ASP A 41 -12.20 8.83 -4.78
CA ASP A 41 -13.05 10.02 -4.76
C ASP A 41 -14.09 10.09 -5.87
N ASN A 42 -14.21 9.03 -6.70
CA ASN A 42 -15.02 9.02 -7.91
C ASN A 42 -14.62 10.10 -8.94
N HIS A 43 -13.37 10.57 -8.86
CA HIS A 43 -12.82 11.56 -9.77
C HIS A 43 -11.54 11.06 -10.44
N TYR A 44 -10.53 10.68 -9.66
CA TYR A 44 -9.31 10.06 -10.18
C TYR A 44 -9.58 8.65 -10.73
N VAL A 45 -10.44 7.88 -10.06
CA VAL A 45 -10.92 6.56 -10.50
C VAL A 45 -12.45 6.50 -10.43
N PRO A 46 -13.13 5.66 -11.25
CA PRO A 46 -14.61 5.60 -11.29
C PRO A 46 -15.20 4.78 -10.13
N ASN A 47 -14.77 5.05 -8.91
CA ASN A 47 -15.24 4.42 -7.68
C ASN A 47 -15.09 5.39 -6.51
N LEU A 48 -15.89 5.20 -5.46
CA LEU A 48 -15.89 5.98 -4.21
C LEU A 48 -15.77 5.02 -3.04
N THR A 49 -14.86 5.29 -2.09
CA THR A 49 -14.69 4.42 -0.93
C THR A 49 -14.95 5.14 0.39
N PHE A 50 -13.94 5.49 1.15
CA PHE A 50 -14.09 6.05 2.49
C PHE A 50 -13.17 7.25 2.71
N GLY A 51 -13.55 8.12 3.65
CA GLY A 51 -12.81 9.32 3.99
C GLY A 51 -11.98 9.20 5.28
N PRO A 52 -11.30 10.31 5.67
CA PRO A 52 -10.41 10.34 6.83
C PRO A 52 -11.08 9.93 8.16
N MET A 53 -12.38 10.17 8.33
CA MET A 53 -13.12 9.76 9.53
C MET A 53 -13.13 8.25 9.77
N VAL A 54 -13.07 7.45 8.68
CA VAL A 54 -12.97 5.99 8.79
C VAL A 54 -11.57 5.59 9.27
N CYS A 55 -10.53 6.24 8.75
CA CYS A 55 -9.14 6.04 9.20
C CYS A 55 -9.02 6.34 10.71
N GLU A 56 -9.52 7.50 11.15
CA GLU A 56 -9.53 7.88 12.58
C GLU A 56 -10.27 6.84 13.44
N ALA A 57 -11.45 6.41 13.01
CA ALA A 57 -12.24 5.41 13.73
C ALA A 57 -11.54 4.05 13.85
N LEU A 58 -10.80 3.65 12.79
CA LEU A 58 -10.11 2.35 12.76
C LEU A 58 -8.76 2.35 13.49
N LYS A 59 -8.16 3.50 13.76
CA LYS A 59 -6.87 3.61 14.47
C LYS A 59 -6.84 2.82 15.78
N LYS A 60 -7.90 2.85 16.58
CA LYS A 60 -8.00 2.09 17.85
C LYS A 60 -8.09 0.57 17.67
N HIS A 61 -8.41 0.10 16.45
CA HIS A 61 -8.49 -1.32 16.08
C HIS A 61 -7.19 -1.80 15.41
N ALA A 62 -6.36 -0.88 14.91
CA ALA A 62 -5.08 -1.18 14.28
C ALA A 62 -4.00 -1.46 15.34
N VAL A 63 -4.20 -2.53 16.12
CA VAL A 63 -3.30 -2.98 17.20
C VAL A 63 -3.04 -4.47 17.03
N LYS A 64 -1.75 -4.84 17.00
CA LYS A 64 -1.29 -6.23 16.88
C LYS A 64 -1.51 -7.02 18.18
N PRO A 65 -1.47 -8.36 18.13
CA PRO A 65 -1.64 -9.19 19.33
C PRO A 65 -0.65 -8.90 20.47
N ASP A 66 0.53 -8.39 20.14
CA ASP A 66 1.56 -8.00 21.11
C ASP A 66 1.32 -6.61 21.74
N GLY A 67 0.21 -5.96 21.39
CA GLY A 67 -0.14 -4.62 21.85
C GLY A 67 0.51 -3.48 21.08
N THR A 68 1.37 -3.74 20.10
CA THR A 68 1.99 -2.70 19.29
C THR A 68 1.01 -2.14 18.24
N PRO A 69 1.01 -0.82 17.96
CA PRO A 69 0.22 -0.27 16.86
C PRO A 69 0.65 -0.86 15.51
N ALA A 70 -0.32 -1.27 14.70
CA ALA A 70 -0.06 -1.64 13.31
C ALA A 70 -0.07 -0.36 12.47
N PRO A 71 0.91 -0.15 11.57
CA PRO A 71 0.89 0.97 10.65
C PRO A 71 -0.37 0.97 9.76
N ILE A 72 -0.93 2.18 9.59
CA ILE A 72 -1.99 2.45 8.63
C ILE A 72 -1.32 3.09 7.41
N ASP A 73 -1.40 2.40 6.29
CA ASP A 73 -0.87 2.77 4.99
C ASP A 73 -2.04 3.21 4.11
N VAL A 74 -2.01 4.46 3.65
CA VAL A 74 -3.10 5.08 2.89
C VAL A 74 -2.65 5.34 1.46
N HIS A 75 -3.30 4.69 0.50
CA HIS A 75 -3.13 4.90 -0.92
C HIS A 75 -4.23 5.81 -1.45
N LEU A 76 -3.86 7.00 -1.92
CA LEU A 76 -4.77 8.03 -2.42
C LEU A 76 -4.94 7.95 -3.94
N MET A 77 -6.08 7.46 -4.37
CA MET A 77 -6.59 7.51 -5.76
C MET A 77 -7.61 8.65 -5.87
N VAL A 78 -7.13 9.89 -5.66
CA VAL A 78 -7.97 11.09 -5.55
C VAL A 78 -7.33 12.28 -6.27
N GLN A 79 -8.15 13.21 -6.76
CA GLN A 79 -7.70 14.43 -7.44
C GLN A 79 -8.64 15.60 -7.16
N PRO A 80 -8.15 16.77 -6.64
CA PRO A 80 -6.77 17.05 -6.23
C PRO A 80 -6.38 16.34 -4.92
N VAL A 81 -5.07 16.03 -4.75
CA VAL A 81 -4.62 15.15 -3.67
C VAL A 81 -4.30 15.86 -2.35
N ASP A 82 -3.78 17.10 -2.38
CA ASP A 82 -3.13 17.76 -1.23
C ASP A 82 -4.05 17.83 0.02
N SER A 83 -5.31 18.22 -0.15
CA SER A 83 -6.25 18.37 0.98
C SER A 83 -6.58 17.05 1.67
N LEU A 84 -6.77 15.98 0.89
CA LEU A 84 -7.03 14.66 1.45
C LEU A 84 -5.77 14.03 2.03
N ALA A 85 -4.60 14.23 1.43
CA ALA A 85 -3.33 13.80 2.01
C ALA A 85 -3.14 14.38 3.42
N GLN A 86 -3.34 15.70 3.59
CA GLN A 86 -3.27 16.35 4.89
C GLN A 86 -4.31 15.80 5.87
N ALA A 87 -5.56 15.61 5.42
CA ALA A 87 -6.63 15.12 6.27
C ALA A 87 -6.39 13.69 6.76
N PHE A 88 -5.86 12.79 5.91
CA PHE A 88 -5.50 11.43 6.31
C PHE A 88 -4.31 11.38 7.26
N CYS A 89 -3.28 12.22 7.06
CA CYS A 89 -2.18 12.34 8.04
C CYS A 89 -2.72 12.70 9.42
N ARG A 90 -3.61 13.70 9.51
CA ARG A 90 -4.25 14.14 10.79
C ARG A 90 -5.18 13.08 11.37
N ALA A 91 -5.83 12.27 10.55
CA ALA A 91 -6.64 11.13 10.98
C ALA A 91 -5.81 9.96 11.53
N GLY A 92 -4.48 10.00 11.37
CA GLY A 92 -3.55 9.06 11.98
C GLY A 92 -2.96 8.03 11.02
N ALA A 93 -2.98 8.29 9.71
CA ALA A 93 -2.19 7.52 8.75
C ALA A 93 -0.70 7.60 9.10
N ASN A 94 0.00 6.48 9.05
CA ASN A 94 1.44 6.40 9.28
C ASN A 94 2.22 6.65 7.98
N LEU A 95 1.63 6.25 6.86
CA LEU A 95 2.13 6.45 5.53
C LEU A 95 0.98 6.90 4.62
N VAL A 96 1.27 7.86 3.73
CA VAL A 96 0.34 8.32 2.71
C VAL A 96 1.05 8.30 1.36
N SER A 97 0.52 7.54 0.43
CA SER A 97 1.01 7.42 -0.93
C SER A 97 0.01 8.01 -1.94
N PHE A 98 0.52 8.59 -3.02
CA PHE A 98 -0.31 9.23 -4.03
C PHE A 98 0.28 9.08 -5.43
N HIS A 99 -0.57 9.19 -6.45
CA HIS A 99 -0.16 9.16 -7.84
C HIS A 99 0.44 10.50 -8.28
N PRO A 100 1.61 10.53 -8.96
CA PRO A 100 2.20 11.76 -9.47
C PRO A 100 1.22 12.58 -10.32
N GLU A 101 0.37 11.91 -11.10
CA GLU A 101 -0.64 12.52 -11.98
C GLU A 101 -1.72 13.29 -11.22
N ALA A 102 -1.93 12.97 -9.94
CA ALA A 102 -2.93 13.63 -9.09
C ALA A 102 -2.44 14.94 -8.47
N SER A 103 -1.13 15.25 -8.58
CA SER A 103 -0.51 16.45 -8.03
C SER A 103 0.07 17.34 -9.12
N GLY A 104 -0.25 18.64 -9.08
CA GLY A 104 0.42 19.64 -9.92
C GLY A 104 1.87 19.91 -9.51
N HIS A 105 2.27 19.53 -8.28
CA HIS A 105 3.60 19.78 -7.71
C HIS A 105 4.01 18.64 -6.77
N VAL A 106 4.48 17.53 -7.33
CA VAL A 106 4.80 16.27 -6.61
C VAL A 106 5.70 16.50 -5.39
N ASP A 107 6.79 17.25 -5.56
CA ASP A 107 7.72 17.55 -4.46
C ASP A 107 7.04 18.28 -3.30
N ARG A 108 6.16 19.25 -3.58
CA ARG A 108 5.40 19.97 -2.56
C ARG A 108 4.43 19.06 -1.82
N THR A 109 3.76 18.15 -2.51
CA THR A 109 2.84 17.18 -1.89
C THR A 109 3.59 16.22 -0.96
N ILE A 110 4.78 15.74 -1.35
CA ILE A 110 5.65 14.94 -0.48
C ILE A 110 6.03 15.72 0.79
N GLN A 111 6.45 16.99 0.63
CA GLN A 111 6.79 17.84 1.78
C GLN A 111 5.59 18.09 2.69
N LEU A 112 4.39 18.29 2.14
CA LEU A 112 3.15 18.44 2.90
C LEU A 112 2.90 17.21 3.78
N ILE A 113 2.94 16.00 3.22
CA ILE A 113 2.74 14.75 3.96
C ILE A 113 3.77 14.63 5.10
N LYS A 114 5.04 14.88 4.79
CA LYS A 114 6.12 14.80 5.80
C LYS A 114 6.00 15.86 6.89
N SER A 115 5.53 17.06 6.57
CA SER A 115 5.30 18.12 7.55
C SER A 115 4.17 17.81 8.55
N GLU A 116 3.23 16.95 8.18
CA GLU A 116 2.18 16.43 9.06
C GLU A 116 2.65 15.20 9.89
N GLY A 117 3.92 14.77 9.73
CA GLY A 117 4.53 13.70 10.51
C GLY A 117 4.33 12.28 9.95
N ALA A 118 3.75 12.13 8.77
CA ALA A 118 3.59 10.85 8.10
C ALA A 118 4.75 10.56 7.13
N GLN A 119 4.97 9.29 6.80
CA GLN A 119 5.83 8.87 5.70
C GLN A 119 5.14 9.16 4.36
N ALA A 120 5.92 9.46 3.32
CA ALA A 120 5.39 9.79 2.00
C ALA A 120 5.77 8.75 0.96
N GLY A 121 4.77 8.29 0.18
CA GLY A 121 4.94 7.34 -0.91
C GLY A 121 4.52 7.89 -2.27
N LEU A 122 5.13 7.36 -3.35
CA LEU A 122 4.68 7.58 -4.72
C LEU A 122 4.14 6.30 -5.33
N VAL A 123 3.02 6.43 -6.06
CA VAL A 123 2.30 5.33 -6.69
C VAL A 123 2.38 5.44 -8.20
N PHE A 124 2.75 4.35 -8.87
CA PHE A 124 2.88 4.31 -10.32
C PHE A 124 1.88 3.33 -10.94
N ASN A 125 0.98 3.84 -11.77
CA ASN A 125 0.05 3.03 -12.56
C ASN A 125 0.78 2.09 -13.53
N PRO A 126 0.12 1.02 -14.05
CA PRO A 126 0.76 0.09 -14.97
C PRO A 126 1.45 0.75 -16.17
N ALA A 127 0.86 1.83 -16.72
CA ALA A 127 1.42 2.56 -17.87
C ALA A 127 2.26 3.80 -17.51
N THR A 128 2.27 4.25 -16.24
CA THR A 128 3.04 5.43 -15.82
C THR A 128 4.53 5.11 -15.74
N PRO A 129 5.42 5.87 -16.42
CA PRO A 129 6.86 5.70 -16.31
C PRO A 129 7.38 6.12 -14.92
N LEU A 130 8.57 5.64 -14.54
CA LEU A 130 9.20 5.93 -13.25
C LEU A 130 10.02 7.24 -13.23
N ASP A 131 10.04 7.99 -14.30
CA ASP A 131 10.95 9.15 -14.51
C ASP A 131 10.83 10.22 -13.40
N VAL A 132 9.60 10.44 -12.90
CA VAL A 132 9.36 11.38 -11.78
C VAL A 132 10.11 10.96 -10.51
N LEU A 133 10.28 9.66 -10.29
CA LEU A 133 10.94 9.14 -9.09
C LEU A 133 12.42 9.60 -9.01
N GLU A 134 13.11 9.76 -10.14
CA GLU A 134 14.48 10.22 -10.20
C GLU A 134 14.68 11.57 -9.45
N TRP A 135 13.70 12.45 -9.51
CA TRP A 135 13.78 13.82 -8.96
C TRP A 135 13.37 13.94 -7.49
N VAL A 136 12.77 12.88 -6.92
CA VAL A 136 12.22 12.91 -5.56
C VAL A 136 12.56 11.67 -4.73
N ILE A 137 13.40 10.78 -5.26
CA ILE A 137 13.76 9.51 -4.61
C ILE A 137 14.44 9.72 -3.25
N ASP A 138 15.11 10.86 -3.06
CA ASP A 138 15.74 11.24 -1.80
C ASP A 138 14.72 11.65 -0.70
N LYS A 139 13.44 11.81 -1.04
CA LYS A 139 12.39 12.33 -0.16
C LYS A 139 11.29 11.33 0.13
N VAL A 140 11.12 10.30 -0.70
CA VAL A 140 10.10 9.28 -0.52
C VAL A 140 10.56 8.18 0.44
N ASP A 141 9.61 7.60 1.14
CA ASP A 141 9.82 6.50 2.09
C ASP A 141 9.27 5.17 1.52
N LEU A 142 8.42 5.26 0.49
CA LEU A 142 7.81 4.12 -0.18
C LEU A 142 7.58 4.41 -1.67
N VAL A 143 7.76 3.38 -2.48
CA VAL A 143 7.33 3.34 -3.89
C VAL A 143 6.32 2.21 -4.04
N LEU A 144 5.11 2.53 -4.49
CA LEU A 144 4.06 1.56 -4.78
C LEU A 144 3.91 1.37 -6.29
N ILE A 145 3.99 0.14 -6.75
CA ILE A 145 3.73 -0.23 -8.15
C ILE A 145 2.33 -0.86 -8.24
N MET A 146 1.48 -0.30 -9.07
CA MET A 146 0.18 -0.89 -9.38
C MET A 146 0.36 -2.03 -10.38
N SER A 147 -0.13 -3.21 -10.03
CA SER A 147 -0.18 -4.39 -10.92
C SER A 147 -1.59 -4.65 -11.47
N VAL A 148 -2.49 -3.71 -11.26
CA VAL A 148 -3.83 -3.61 -11.89
C VAL A 148 -4.11 -2.15 -12.21
N ASN A 149 -5.12 -1.85 -13.01
CA ASN A 149 -5.62 -0.49 -13.12
C ASN A 149 -6.39 -0.15 -11.82
N PRO A 150 -6.06 0.97 -11.14
CA PRO A 150 -6.70 1.32 -9.88
C PRO A 150 -8.21 1.56 -10.03
N GLY A 151 -8.97 1.36 -8.93
CA GLY A 151 -10.39 1.62 -8.86
C GLY A 151 -11.24 0.47 -8.32
N PHE A 152 -10.86 -0.79 -8.55
CA PHE A 152 -11.63 -1.95 -8.10
C PHE A 152 -10.72 -3.08 -7.62
N GLY A 153 -11.15 -3.80 -6.58
CA GLY A 153 -10.49 -5.00 -6.10
C GLY A 153 -10.76 -6.23 -6.98
N GLY A 154 -10.03 -7.33 -6.72
CA GLY A 154 -10.27 -8.63 -7.35
C GLY A 154 -9.80 -8.79 -8.80
N GLN A 155 -9.03 -7.84 -9.32
CA GLN A 155 -8.50 -7.87 -10.69
C GLN A 155 -7.32 -8.86 -10.84
N SER A 156 -7.05 -9.27 -12.07
CA SER A 156 -5.90 -10.11 -12.41
C SER A 156 -4.61 -9.30 -12.46
N PHE A 157 -3.53 -9.86 -11.94
CA PHE A 157 -2.19 -9.28 -11.97
C PHE A 157 -1.72 -9.02 -13.41
N ILE A 158 -1.20 -7.83 -13.68
CA ILE A 158 -0.62 -7.44 -14.97
C ILE A 158 0.87 -7.83 -14.97
N PRO A 159 1.33 -8.82 -15.80
CA PRO A 159 2.70 -9.32 -15.73
C PRO A 159 3.79 -8.26 -15.97
N GLY A 160 3.48 -7.19 -16.72
CA GLY A 160 4.39 -6.07 -16.94
C GLY A 160 4.85 -5.36 -15.67
N ALA A 161 4.11 -5.48 -14.57
CA ALA A 161 4.48 -4.93 -13.27
C ALA A 161 5.77 -5.54 -12.70
N LEU A 162 6.09 -6.81 -13.01
CA LEU A 162 7.34 -7.45 -12.58
C LEU A 162 8.57 -6.69 -13.11
N LYS A 163 8.55 -6.32 -14.39
CA LYS A 163 9.64 -5.53 -14.99
C LYS A 163 9.74 -4.14 -14.33
N LYS A 164 8.60 -3.51 -14.03
CA LYS A 164 8.56 -2.20 -13.38
C LYS A 164 9.09 -2.28 -11.94
N LEU A 165 8.77 -3.34 -11.18
CA LEU A 165 9.35 -3.62 -9.87
C LEU A 165 10.88 -3.71 -9.93
N GLN A 166 11.42 -4.47 -10.90
CA GLN A 166 12.88 -4.58 -11.09
C GLN A 166 13.53 -3.22 -11.36
N GLN A 167 12.90 -2.38 -12.18
CA GLN A 167 13.38 -1.04 -12.47
C GLN A 167 13.35 -0.14 -11.23
N ALA A 168 12.21 -0.12 -10.50
CA ALA A 168 12.06 0.64 -9.26
C ALA A 168 13.09 0.16 -8.21
N LYS A 169 13.27 -1.16 -8.05
CA LYS A 169 14.28 -1.73 -7.15
C LYS A 169 15.69 -1.28 -7.47
N ALA A 170 16.05 -1.25 -8.76
CA ALA A 170 17.35 -0.76 -9.20
C ALA A 170 17.56 0.72 -8.85
N MET A 171 16.55 1.57 -9.03
CA MET A 171 16.60 2.99 -8.65
C MET A 171 16.75 3.16 -7.14
N ILE A 172 15.99 2.41 -6.35
CA ILE A 172 16.06 2.42 -4.87
C ILE A 172 17.48 2.01 -4.42
N LEU A 173 18.02 0.94 -4.95
CA LEU A 173 19.38 0.48 -4.61
C LEU A 173 20.45 1.52 -4.99
N ALA A 174 20.33 2.14 -6.16
CA ALA A 174 21.24 3.18 -6.62
C ALA A 174 21.20 4.45 -5.74
N SER A 175 20.03 4.76 -5.14
CA SER A 175 19.88 5.90 -4.22
C SER A 175 20.58 5.71 -2.88
N GLY A 176 20.88 4.48 -2.49
CA GLY A 176 21.46 4.12 -1.18
C GLY A 176 20.50 4.33 0.00
N ARG A 177 19.22 4.59 -0.25
CA ARG A 177 18.21 4.88 0.78
C ARG A 177 17.40 3.64 1.14
N ASP A 178 16.88 3.62 2.35
CA ASP A 178 15.92 2.62 2.82
C ASP A 178 14.50 3.04 2.42
N ILE A 179 14.07 2.60 1.23
CA ILE A 179 12.76 2.88 0.65
C ILE A 179 12.03 1.56 0.45
N ARG A 180 10.82 1.45 0.96
CA ARG A 180 9.97 0.28 0.73
C ARG A 180 9.52 0.21 -0.73
N LEU A 181 9.52 -1.01 -1.28
CA LEU A 181 8.96 -1.27 -2.60
C LEU A 181 7.71 -2.14 -2.45
N GLU A 182 6.57 -1.50 -2.64
CA GLU A 182 5.26 -2.09 -2.47
C GLU A 182 4.63 -2.43 -3.81
N ILE A 183 3.76 -3.44 -3.79
CA ILE A 183 2.97 -3.88 -4.94
C ILE A 183 1.51 -3.98 -4.54
N ASP A 184 0.61 -3.47 -5.37
CA ASP A 184 -0.84 -3.60 -5.19
C ASP A 184 -1.53 -4.05 -6.48
N GLY A 185 -2.37 -5.08 -6.31
CA GLY A 185 -3.23 -5.61 -7.36
C GLY A 185 -2.95 -7.07 -7.73
N GLY A 186 -3.92 -7.94 -7.46
CA GLY A 186 -3.88 -9.34 -7.87
C GLY A 186 -2.80 -10.19 -7.19
N VAL A 187 -2.27 -9.74 -6.04
CA VAL A 187 -1.31 -10.50 -5.23
C VAL A 187 -2.01 -11.68 -4.56
N LYS A 188 -1.42 -12.88 -4.68
CA LYS A 188 -1.93 -14.15 -4.15
C LYS A 188 -0.79 -15.04 -3.69
N VAL A 189 -1.14 -16.14 -3.02
CA VAL A 189 -0.16 -17.15 -2.58
C VAL A 189 0.68 -17.70 -3.74
N ASP A 190 0.06 -17.92 -4.89
CA ASP A 190 0.69 -18.55 -6.07
C ASP A 190 1.65 -17.65 -6.85
N ASN A 191 1.63 -16.33 -6.63
CA ASN A 191 2.49 -15.38 -7.35
C ASN A 191 3.40 -14.53 -6.45
N ILE A 192 3.17 -14.50 -5.13
CA ILE A 192 3.88 -13.60 -4.20
C ILE A 192 5.41 -13.82 -4.21
N ARG A 193 5.87 -15.07 -4.38
CA ARG A 193 7.30 -15.40 -4.48
C ARG A 193 7.95 -14.76 -5.70
N GLU A 194 7.33 -14.86 -6.87
CA GLU A 194 7.82 -14.24 -8.10
C GLU A 194 7.86 -12.71 -7.98
N ILE A 195 6.84 -12.13 -7.36
CA ILE A 195 6.75 -10.69 -7.10
C ILE A 195 7.88 -10.25 -6.14
N ALA A 196 8.14 -11.00 -5.07
CA ALA A 196 9.26 -10.74 -4.16
C ALA A 196 10.62 -10.85 -4.88
N ALA A 197 10.79 -11.86 -5.72
CA ALA A 197 12.01 -12.03 -6.54
C ALA A 197 12.21 -10.86 -7.52
N ALA A 198 11.14 -10.20 -7.98
CA ALA A 198 11.20 -9.00 -8.80
C ALA A 198 11.59 -7.73 -7.99
N GLY A 199 11.65 -7.82 -6.65
CA GLY A 199 12.18 -6.77 -5.78
C GLY A 199 11.21 -6.19 -4.77
N ALA A 200 9.91 -6.54 -4.81
CA ALA A 200 8.94 -6.08 -3.82
C ALA A 200 9.26 -6.63 -2.42
N ASP A 201 9.03 -5.81 -1.40
CA ASP A 201 9.17 -6.20 0.01
C ASP A 201 7.89 -5.97 0.83
N THR A 202 6.89 -5.32 0.24
CA THR A 202 5.60 -5.02 0.85
C THR A 202 4.47 -5.41 -0.13
N PHE A 203 3.49 -6.18 0.32
CA PHE A 203 2.49 -6.83 -0.53
C PHE A 203 1.08 -6.46 -0.08
N VAL A 204 0.37 -5.72 -0.92
CA VAL A 204 -1.05 -5.43 -0.70
C VAL A 204 -1.89 -6.60 -1.22
N ALA A 205 -2.70 -7.20 -0.35
CA ALA A 205 -3.58 -8.30 -0.69
C ALA A 205 -4.98 -8.05 -0.12
N GLY A 206 -5.96 -7.82 -0.98
CA GLY A 206 -7.36 -7.60 -0.61
C GLY A 206 -8.17 -8.89 -0.68
N SER A 207 -8.79 -9.16 -1.81
CA SER A 207 -9.69 -10.31 -2.02
C SER A 207 -9.05 -11.68 -1.79
N ALA A 208 -7.73 -11.78 -1.94
CA ALA A 208 -6.99 -13.02 -1.65
C ALA A 208 -7.07 -13.40 -0.16
N ILE A 209 -7.19 -12.42 0.74
CA ILE A 209 -7.32 -12.62 2.19
C ILE A 209 -8.79 -12.54 2.60
N PHE A 210 -9.45 -11.38 2.42
CA PHE A 210 -10.82 -11.13 2.88
C PHE A 210 -11.89 -12.00 2.17
N GLY A 211 -11.59 -12.51 0.98
CA GLY A 211 -12.47 -13.47 0.27
C GLY A 211 -12.40 -14.90 0.81
N LYS A 212 -11.69 -15.16 1.89
CA LYS A 212 -11.52 -16.48 2.50
C LYS A 212 -12.01 -16.49 3.95
N PRO A 213 -12.57 -17.61 4.44
CA PRO A 213 -13.02 -17.70 5.84
C PRO A 213 -11.85 -17.81 6.84
N ASP A 214 -10.67 -18.24 6.40
CA ASP A 214 -9.47 -18.45 7.22
C ASP A 214 -8.36 -17.49 6.78
N TYR A 215 -8.34 -16.27 7.35
CA TYR A 215 -7.32 -15.26 7.08
C TYR A 215 -5.91 -15.74 7.48
N LYS A 216 -5.84 -16.47 8.61
CA LYS A 216 -4.54 -16.95 9.12
C LYS A 216 -3.92 -17.96 8.17
N GLY A 217 -4.68 -18.93 7.70
CA GLY A 217 -4.18 -19.94 6.75
C GLY A 217 -3.67 -19.29 5.46
N VAL A 218 -4.32 -18.24 4.95
CA VAL A 218 -3.85 -17.51 3.76
C VAL A 218 -2.56 -16.74 4.04
N ILE A 219 -2.49 -16.00 5.15
CA ILE A 219 -1.31 -15.19 5.51
C ILE A 219 -0.12 -16.11 5.79
N ASP A 220 -0.31 -17.23 6.49
CA ASP A 220 0.74 -18.22 6.75
C ASP A 220 1.27 -18.83 5.43
N ALA A 221 0.38 -19.14 4.47
CA ALA A 221 0.78 -19.64 3.16
C ALA A 221 1.57 -18.58 2.35
N MET A 222 1.17 -17.31 2.38
CA MET A 222 1.93 -16.21 1.78
C MET A 222 3.32 -16.09 2.40
N ARG A 223 3.45 -16.19 3.73
CA ARG A 223 4.75 -16.14 4.42
C ARG A 223 5.62 -17.34 4.07
N ALA A 224 5.04 -18.53 3.93
CA ALA A 224 5.79 -19.73 3.52
C ALA A 224 6.40 -19.54 2.12
N GLU A 225 5.66 -18.95 1.17
CA GLU A 225 6.18 -18.63 -0.15
C GLU A 225 7.30 -17.57 -0.13
N LEU A 226 7.22 -16.61 0.78
CA LEU A 226 8.24 -15.56 0.96
C LEU A 226 9.50 -16.05 1.69
N ALA A 227 9.45 -17.18 2.38
CA ALA A 227 10.58 -17.76 3.09
C ALA A 227 11.45 -18.67 2.20
N LEU A 228 11.01 -19.01 0.99
CA LEU A 228 11.71 -19.87 0.03
C LEU A 228 12.56 -19.07 -0.94
#